data_091037ec151b08c7dbf1d09e422084f1
#
_entry.id   091037ec151b08c7dbf1d09e422084f1
#
_cell.length_a   1.000
_cell.length_b   1.000
_cell.length_c   1.000
_cell.angle_alpha   90.00
_cell.angle_beta   90.00
_cell.angle_gamma   90.00
#
_symmetry.space_group_name_H-M   'P 1'
#
loop_
_entity.id
_entity.type
_entity.pdbx_description
1 polymer ?
#
loop_
_entity_poly.entity_id
_entity_poly.type
_entity_poly.pdbx_seq_one_letter_code
_entity_poly.pdbx_strand_id
1 'polypeptide(L)'
;MREKLIEEKRKRIKRWLSGFIILLVICIIICLRCFLPLWFKQLSIFKVKNIIVEPQIHSSFIRTYISIPESTCILYLDLEDIYKKIKQIYFIEDCSIEKHLPDTIFIKLKTRTPWVVVSDAKRAVIMDRQGFFLPLQENFRAWNIVGMDPGEIGKQTTEIEKLNILKEIEQWYNYYGIGNIFPVNTILIEDIDRIILTNSEGCVYIRGDGIQSQIETLKKVLVNCKKNNFQFEYIDMRFDQPYVKNKDVNMQPDVSAKGKIEKN
;
A
#
# COMPACT_ATOMS: atom_id res chain seq x y z
N MET A 1 12.09 88.60 -11.24
CA MET A 1 12.52 87.92 -9.99
C MET A 1 11.37 87.25 -9.22
N ARG A 2 10.23 87.87 -9.05
CA ARG A 2 9.06 87.31 -8.37
C ARG A 2 8.48 86.02 -9.04
N GLU A 3 8.40 85.95 -10.36
CA GLU A 3 7.84 84.80 -11.08
C GLU A 3 8.63 83.52 -10.91
N LYS A 4 9.96 83.62 -10.95
CA LYS A 4 10.82 82.44 -10.72
C LYS A 4 10.66 81.85 -9.31
N LEU A 5 10.46 82.65 -8.31
CA LEU A 5 10.20 82.23 -6.93
C LEU A 5 8.82 81.58 -6.77
N ILE A 6 7.83 82.03 -7.53
CA ILE A 6 6.50 81.37 -7.53
C ILE A 6 6.55 80.00 -8.22
N GLU A 7 7.27 79.91 -9.33
CA GLU A 7 7.46 78.61 -10.01
C GLU A 7 8.21 77.60 -9.17
N GLU A 8 9.27 78.00 -8.47
CA GLU A 8 10.02 77.07 -7.56
C GLU A 8 9.15 76.63 -6.39
N LYS A 9 8.35 77.53 -5.81
CA LYS A 9 7.36 77.16 -4.78
C LYS A 9 6.32 76.17 -5.30
N ARG A 10 5.76 76.39 -6.51
CA ARG A 10 4.84 75.43 -7.14
C ARG A 10 5.47 74.09 -7.43
N LYS A 11 6.74 74.03 -7.87
CA LYS A 11 7.50 72.75 -8.09
C LYS A 11 7.77 72.05 -6.78
N ARG A 12 8.07 72.75 -5.70
CA ARG A 12 8.24 72.14 -4.36
C ARG A 12 6.94 71.57 -3.85
N ILE A 13 5.85 72.30 -3.95
CA ILE A 13 4.53 71.85 -3.51
C ILE A 13 4.09 70.63 -4.30
N LYS A 14 4.28 70.62 -5.64
CA LYS A 14 3.98 69.42 -6.46
C LYS A 14 4.82 68.19 -6.04
N ARG A 15 6.11 68.35 -5.73
CA ARG A 15 6.94 67.25 -5.26
C ARG A 15 6.47 66.74 -3.87
N TRP A 16 6.13 67.67 -2.99
CA TRP A 16 5.58 67.29 -1.68
C TRP A 16 4.24 66.59 -1.80
N LEU A 17 3.37 67.06 -2.68
CA LEU A 17 2.06 66.47 -2.95
C LEU A 17 2.21 65.05 -3.55
N SER A 18 3.12 64.87 -4.52
CA SER A 18 3.39 63.55 -5.10
C SER A 18 3.98 62.59 -4.08
N GLY A 19 4.91 63.04 -3.22
CA GLY A 19 5.44 62.20 -2.13
C GLY A 19 4.36 61.79 -1.13
N PHE A 20 3.46 62.71 -0.78
CA PHE A 20 2.34 62.41 0.10
C PHE A 20 1.35 61.39 -0.50
N ILE A 21 1.04 61.54 -1.80
CA ILE A 21 0.18 60.57 -2.51
C ILE A 21 0.81 59.19 -2.53
N ILE A 22 2.12 59.07 -2.81
CA ILE A 22 2.84 57.81 -2.80
C ILE A 22 2.80 57.18 -1.41
N LEU A 23 3.06 57.93 -0.35
CA LEU A 23 3.00 57.47 1.03
C LEU A 23 1.58 57.00 1.40
N LEU A 24 0.56 57.70 0.98
CA LEU A 24 -0.83 57.34 1.21
C LEU A 24 -1.22 56.02 0.51
N VAL A 25 -0.77 55.85 -0.74
CA VAL A 25 -0.99 54.61 -1.50
C VAL A 25 -0.27 53.43 -0.80
N ILE A 26 0.97 53.60 -0.34
CA ILE A 26 1.70 52.60 0.40
C ILE A 26 0.95 52.24 1.70
N CYS A 27 0.47 53.23 2.43
CA CYS A 27 -0.29 53.01 3.67
C CYS A 27 -1.59 52.25 3.41
N ILE A 28 -2.30 52.56 2.33
CA ILE A 28 -3.52 51.84 1.91
C ILE A 28 -3.17 50.37 1.57
N ILE A 29 -2.09 50.14 0.84
CA ILE A 29 -1.67 48.77 0.49
C ILE A 29 -1.33 47.98 1.76
N ILE A 30 -0.63 48.57 2.71
CA ILE A 30 -0.29 47.92 3.98
C ILE A 30 -1.57 47.63 4.79
N CYS A 31 -2.48 48.59 4.90
CA CYS A 31 -3.77 48.42 5.57
C CYS A 31 -4.59 47.31 4.92
N LEU A 32 -4.72 47.29 3.61
CA LEU A 32 -5.41 46.25 2.88
C LEU A 32 -4.78 44.88 3.17
N ARG A 33 -3.47 44.79 3.13
CA ARG A 33 -2.76 43.52 3.38
C ARG A 33 -2.91 42.98 4.81
N CYS A 34 -3.03 43.87 5.79
CA CYS A 34 -3.23 43.52 7.20
C CYS A 34 -4.69 43.24 7.56
N PHE A 35 -5.64 44.04 7.04
CA PHE A 35 -7.03 43.92 7.43
C PHE A 35 -7.86 42.94 6.58
N LEU A 36 -7.57 42.81 5.28
CA LEU A 36 -8.29 41.87 4.43
C LEU A 36 -8.29 40.44 4.97
N PRO A 37 -7.11 39.83 5.38
CA PRO A 37 -7.09 38.47 5.90
C PRO A 37 -7.95 38.32 7.16
N LEU A 38 -7.93 39.29 8.05
CA LEU A 38 -8.73 39.28 9.30
C LEU A 38 -10.24 39.35 9.00
N TRP A 39 -10.61 40.12 8.01
CA TRP A 39 -12.00 40.26 7.58
C TRP A 39 -12.53 38.99 6.92
N PHE A 40 -11.72 38.34 6.03
CA PHE A 40 -12.07 37.08 5.41
C PHE A 40 -12.23 35.94 6.44
N LYS A 41 -11.46 35.93 7.54
CA LYS A 41 -11.63 34.96 8.62
C LYS A 41 -12.99 35.00 9.29
N GLN A 42 -13.63 36.17 9.33
CA GLN A 42 -14.92 36.38 9.99
C GLN A 42 -16.12 36.09 9.09
N LEU A 43 -15.92 36.05 7.76
CA LEU A 43 -16.99 35.74 6.82
C LEU A 43 -17.48 34.32 6.96
N SER A 44 -18.73 34.14 7.35
CA SER A 44 -19.35 32.82 7.52
C SER A 44 -19.41 31.99 6.23
N ILE A 45 -19.27 32.62 5.07
CA ILE A 45 -19.27 31.97 3.77
C ILE A 45 -18.03 31.08 3.54
N PHE A 46 -16.89 31.41 4.18
CA PHE A 46 -15.66 30.67 4.06
C PHE A 46 -15.43 29.71 5.23
N LYS A 47 -16.40 29.47 6.09
CA LYS A 47 -16.33 28.47 7.13
C LYS A 47 -16.59 27.09 6.53
N VAL A 48 -15.79 26.10 6.93
CA VAL A 48 -16.00 24.70 6.50
C VAL A 48 -17.35 24.21 6.97
N LYS A 49 -18.24 23.86 6.04
CA LYS A 49 -19.56 23.28 6.31
C LYS A 49 -19.64 21.83 5.85
N ASN A 50 -19.00 21.53 4.72
CA ASN A 50 -19.09 20.23 4.11
C ASN A 50 -17.71 19.57 4.03
N ILE A 51 -17.66 18.28 4.43
CA ILE A 51 -16.50 17.41 4.21
C ILE A 51 -17.00 16.23 3.41
N ILE A 52 -16.58 16.14 2.15
CA ILE A 52 -16.93 15.03 1.26
C ILE A 52 -15.77 14.06 1.24
N VAL A 53 -16.03 12.80 1.56
CA VAL A 53 -15.02 11.73 1.60
C VAL A 53 -15.42 10.65 0.60
N GLU A 54 -14.50 10.29 -0.28
CA GLU A 54 -14.62 9.16 -1.21
C GLU A 54 -13.54 8.11 -0.94
N PRO A 55 -13.89 6.81 -0.88
CA PRO A 55 -15.24 6.23 -0.96
C PRO A 55 -16.07 6.50 0.32
N GLN A 56 -17.38 6.59 0.16
CA GLN A 56 -18.31 6.96 1.24
C GLN A 56 -18.29 6.00 2.43
N ILE A 57 -17.91 4.75 2.23
CA ILE A 57 -17.86 3.71 3.28
C ILE A 57 -17.01 4.10 4.49
N HIS A 58 -16.03 4.98 4.31
CA HIS A 58 -15.15 5.46 5.37
C HIS A 58 -15.48 6.90 5.84
N SER A 59 -16.52 7.51 5.29
CA SER A 59 -16.78 8.94 5.47
C SER A 59 -17.02 9.34 6.93
N SER A 60 -17.83 8.57 7.67
CA SER A 60 -18.13 8.85 9.08
C SER A 60 -16.89 8.75 9.98
N PHE A 61 -16.12 7.70 9.80
CA PHE A 61 -14.86 7.47 10.53
C PHE A 61 -13.87 8.61 10.28
N ILE A 62 -13.62 8.95 9.01
CA ILE A 62 -12.65 9.98 8.62
C ILE A 62 -13.08 11.36 9.13
N ARG A 63 -14.35 11.72 9.02
CA ARG A 63 -14.86 13.00 9.55
C ARG A 63 -14.62 13.14 11.06
N THR A 64 -14.92 12.07 11.81
CA THR A 64 -14.68 12.04 13.25
C THR A 64 -13.20 12.10 13.59
N TYR A 65 -12.37 11.36 12.84
CA TYR A 65 -10.93 11.29 13.07
C TYR A 65 -10.21 12.63 12.79
N ILE A 66 -10.58 13.33 11.71
CA ILE A 66 -9.96 14.63 11.35
C ILE A 66 -10.41 15.73 12.32
N SER A 67 -11.64 15.67 12.80
CA SER A 67 -12.25 16.60 13.77
C SER A 67 -11.95 18.09 13.49
N ILE A 68 -12.34 18.57 12.28
CA ILE A 68 -12.18 19.99 11.91
C ILE A 68 -13.24 20.82 12.65
N PRO A 69 -12.86 21.86 13.43
CA PRO A 69 -13.82 22.74 14.08
C PRO A 69 -14.69 23.46 13.04
N GLU A 70 -16.01 23.50 13.27
CA GLU A 70 -16.98 24.17 12.38
C GLU A 70 -16.71 25.67 12.17
N SER A 71 -15.95 26.30 13.07
CA SER A 71 -15.54 27.71 12.93
C SER A 71 -14.33 27.94 12.05
N THR A 72 -13.69 26.87 11.54
CA THR A 72 -12.43 26.96 10.79
C THR A 72 -12.66 27.55 9.40
N CYS A 73 -11.91 28.61 9.07
CA CYS A 73 -11.94 29.20 7.75
C CYS A 73 -11.16 28.34 6.75
N ILE A 74 -11.82 27.92 5.66
CA ILE A 74 -11.23 27.01 4.64
C ILE A 74 -9.95 27.59 4.01
N LEU A 75 -9.84 28.92 3.88
CA LEU A 75 -8.69 29.58 3.26
C LEU A 75 -7.41 29.36 4.08
N TYR A 76 -7.53 29.31 5.41
CA TYR A 76 -6.40 29.19 6.34
C TYR A 76 -6.23 27.78 6.90
N LEU A 77 -7.06 26.82 6.45
CA LEU A 77 -6.96 25.43 6.87
C LEU A 77 -5.67 24.81 6.32
N ASP A 78 -4.89 24.21 7.20
CA ASP A 78 -3.69 23.47 6.83
C ASP A 78 -4.09 22.07 6.34
N LEU A 79 -3.95 21.84 5.04
CA LEU A 79 -4.21 20.55 4.43
C LEU A 79 -3.11 19.53 4.70
N GLU A 80 -1.88 19.98 4.92
CA GLU A 80 -0.73 19.11 5.23
C GLU A 80 -0.93 18.41 6.58
N ASP A 81 -1.43 19.10 7.59
CA ASP A 81 -1.76 18.53 8.89
C ASP A 81 -2.85 17.44 8.77
N ILE A 82 -3.89 17.72 7.98
CA ILE A 82 -4.95 16.75 7.72
C ILE A 82 -4.40 15.54 6.97
N TYR A 83 -3.59 15.77 5.95
CA TYR A 83 -2.94 14.70 5.19
C TYR A 83 -2.11 13.78 6.10
N LYS A 84 -1.27 14.35 6.97
CA LYS A 84 -0.45 13.60 7.92
C LYS A 84 -1.29 12.77 8.88
N LYS A 85 -2.40 13.31 9.38
CA LYS A 85 -3.34 12.57 10.24
C LYS A 85 -3.95 11.39 9.51
N ILE A 86 -4.47 11.60 8.28
CA ILE A 86 -5.06 10.52 7.49
C ILE A 86 -4.04 9.41 7.17
N LYS A 87 -2.82 9.78 6.84
CA LYS A 87 -1.72 8.81 6.54
C LYS A 87 -1.32 7.94 7.73
N GLN A 88 -1.68 8.30 8.96
CA GLN A 88 -1.46 7.45 10.13
C GLN A 88 -2.47 6.31 10.25
N ILE A 89 -3.55 6.34 9.47
CA ILE A 89 -4.58 5.31 9.49
C ILE A 89 -4.07 4.08 8.72
N TYR A 90 -3.94 2.95 9.38
CA TYR A 90 -3.28 1.74 8.86
C TYR A 90 -3.82 1.22 7.53
N PHE A 91 -5.13 1.38 7.27
CA PHE A 91 -5.75 0.90 6.05
C PHE A 91 -5.72 1.91 4.88
N ILE A 92 -5.18 3.11 5.10
CA ILE A 92 -5.04 4.11 4.03
C ILE A 92 -3.67 3.98 3.38
N GLU A 93 -3.67 3.76 2.08
CA GLU A 93 -2.45 3.76 1.26
C GLU A 93 -2.04 5.19 0.91
N ASP A 94 -3.01 5.99 0.45
CA ASP A 94 -2.79 7.38 0.06
C ASP A 94 -4.09 8.19 0.14
N CYS A 95 -3.98 9.53 0.13
CA CYS A 95 -5.14 10.40 0.05
C CYS A 95 -4.80 11.69 -0.70
N SER A 96 -5.78 12.25 -1.40
CA SER A 96 -5.74 13.61 -1.91
C SER A 96 -6.78 14.47 -1.20
N ILE A 97 -6.42 15.73 -0.90
CA ILE A 97 -7.26 16.65 -0.17
C ILE A 97 -7.32 17.95 -0.96
N GLU A 98 -8.52 18.40 -1.29
CA GLU A 98 -8.76 19.60 -2.08
C GLU A 98 -9.74 20.54 -1.38
N LYS A 99 -9.49 21.86 -1.50
CA LYS A 99 -10.40 22.89 -1.06
C LYS A 99 -11.33 23.26 -2.21
N HIS A 100 -12.61 22.97 -2.06
CA HIS A 100 -13.66 23.43 -2.97
C HIS A 100 -14.34 24.62 -2.34
N LEU A 101 -13.93 25.81 -2.77
CA LEU A 101 -14.49 27.06 -2.27
C LEU A 101 -16.00 27.16 -2.61
N PRO A 102 -16.82 27.76 -1.74
CA PRO A 102 -16.37 28.58 -0.59
C PRO A 102 -16.18 27.80 0.73
N ASP A 103 -16.78 26.59 0.93
CA ASP A 103 -16.99 25.99 2.25
C ASP A 103 -16.82 24.46 2.30
N THR A 104 -16.32 23.84 1.23
CA THR A 104 -16.27 22.37 1.09
C THR A 104 -14.84 21.85 1.03
N ILE A 105 -14.55 20.78 1.78
CA ILE A 105 -13.31 20.00 1.69
C ILE A 105 -13.64 18.70 1.01
N PHE A 106 -12.89 18.36 -0.04
CA PHE A 106 -12.98 17.10 -0.75
C PHE A 106 -11.78 16.23 -0.40
N ILE A 107 -12.03 14.99 0.08
CA ILE A 107 -11.01 14.04 0.48
C ILE A 107 -11.22 12.76 -0.32
N LYS A 108 -10.27 12.41 -1.15
CA LYS A 108 -10.26 11.14 -1.87
C LYS A 108 -9.25 10.21 -1.25
N LEU A 109 -9.71 9.03 -0.80
CA LEU A 109 -8.90 8.04 -0.14
C LEU A 109 -8.55 6.91 -1.09
N LYS A 110 -7.32 6.44 -1.03
CA LYS A 110 -6.87 5.18 -1.60
C LYS A 110 -6.61 4.21 -0.46
N THR A 111 -7.44 3.18 -0.36
CA THR A 111 -7.28 2.14 0.67
C THR A 111 -6.25 1.10 0.22
N ARG A 112 -5.55 0.51 1.19
CA ARG A 112 -4.62 -0.59 0.93
C ARG A 112 -5.38 -1.82 0.45
N THR A 113 -4.82 -2.50 -0.53
CA THR A 113 -5.39 -3.74 -1.07
C THR A 113 -4.70 -4.94 -0.43
N PRO A 114 -5.44 -5.80 0.29
CA PRO A 114 -4.93 -7.06 0.82
C PRO A 114 -4.30 -7.92 -0.28
N TRP A 115 -3.17 -8.56 0.01
CA TRP A 115 -2.45 -9.36 -0.98
C TRP A 115 -2.18 -10.79 -0.53
N VAL A 116 -1.44 -10.99 0.57
CA VAL A 116 -1.09 -12.31 1.10
C VAL A 116 -1.35 -12.38 2.60
N VAL A 117 -1.46 -13.58 3.14
CA VAL A 117 -1.45 -13.81 4.59
C VAL A 117 -0.04 -14.13 5.02
N VAL A 118 0.48 -13.48 6.04
CA VAL A 118 1.76 -13.81 6.69
C VAL A 118 1.45 -14.41 8.04
N SER A 119 1.94 -15.61 8.31
CA SER A 119 1.64 -16.33 9.55
C SER A 119 2.87 -16.97 10.18
N ASP A 120 2.86 -16.97 11.50
CA ASP A 120 3.75 -17.78 12.33
C ASP A 120 2.94 -18.73 13.24
N ALA A 121 3.59 -19.39 14.20
CA ALA A 121 2.93 -20.29 15.15
C ALA A 121 1.95 -19.59 16.10
N LYS A 122 1.98 -18.25 16.22
CA LYS A 122 1.25 -17.49 17.23
C LYS A 122 0.16 -16.61 16.64
N ARG A 123 0.39 -16.07 15.44
CA ARG A 123 -0.52 -15.08 14.83
C ARG A 123 -0.48 -15.14 13.31
N ALA A 124 -1.52 -14.58 12.71
CA ALA A 124 -1.60 -14.36 11.27
C ALA A 124 -2.08 -12.93 11.02
N VAL A 125 -1.50 -12.29 10.00
CA VAL A 125 -1.85 -10.94 9.55
C VAL A 125 -1.91 -10.93 8.02
N ILE A 126 -2.63 -9.96 7.46
CA ILE A 126 -2.60 -9.73 6.02
C ILE A 126 -1.47 -8.75 5.71
N MET A 127 -0.80 -8.92 4.58
CA MET A 127 0.18 -7.98 4.07
C MET A 127 -0.25 -7.49 2.69
N ASP A 128 -0.10 -6.19 2.43
CA ASP A 128 -0.30 -5.61 1.11
C ASP A 128 0.97 -5.74 0.23
N ARG A 129 0.86 -5.37 -1.05
CA ARG A 129 2.01 -5.43 -1.99
C ARG A 129 3.15 -4.45 -1.66
N GLN A 130 2.91 -3.47 -0.81
CA GLN A 130 3.94 -2.54 -0.33
C GLN A 130 4.62 -3.06 0.93
N GLY A 131 4.14 -4.18 1.49
CA GLY A 131 4.67 -4.80 2.70
C GLY A 131 4.07 -4.26 4.00
N PHE A 132 2.95 -3.52 3.95
CA PHE A 132 2.26 -3.06 5.15
C PHE A 132 1.33 -4.11 5.71
N PHE A 133 1.36 -4.29 7.03
CA PHE A 133 0.53 -5.26 7.71
C PHE A 133 -0.86 -4.71 8.02
N LEU A 134 -1.87 -5.53 7.72
CA LEU A 134 -3.29 -5.27 7.91
C LEU A 134 -3.89 -6.33 8.82
N PRO A 135 -5.00 -6.02 9.52
CA PRO A 135 -5.68 -7.03 10.33
C PRO A 135 -6.20 -8.16 9.45
N LEU A 136 -6.19 -9.38 10.01
CA LEU A 136 -6.77 -10.53 9.36
C LEU A 136 -8.28 -10.32 9.16
N GLN A 137 -8.75 -10.59 7.95
CA GLN A 137 -10.17 -10.51 7.59
C GLN A 137 -10.75 -11.92 7.49
N GLU A 138 -11.94 -12.11 8.04
CA GLU A 138 -12.69 -13.35 7.84
C GLU A 138 -12.92 -13.58 6.33
N ASN A 139 -12.70 -14.80 5.87
CA ASN A 139 -12.86 -15.21 4.47
C ASN A 139 -11.84 -14.65 3.46
N PHE A 140 -10.78 -13.96 3.89
CA PHE A 140 -9.72 -13.59 2.96
C PHE A 140 -8.92 -14.84 2.56
N ARG A 141 -8.90 -15.13 1.26
CA ARG A 141 -8.18 -16.27 0.68
C ARG A 141 -7.06 -15.76 -0.20
N ALA A 142 -5.85 -16.10 0.16
CA ALA A 142 -4.63 -15.77 -0.56
C ALA A 142 -3.54 -16.78 -0.19
N TRP A 143 -2.36 -16.65 -0.76
CA TRP A 143 -1.20 -17.42 -0.32
C TRP A 143 -0.92 -17.16 1.16
N ASN A 144 -0.65 -18.25 1.87
CA ASN A 144 -0.15 -18.18 3.24
C ASN A 144 1.38 -18.19 3.21
N ILE A 145 2.00 -17.14 3.71
CA ILE A 145 3.45 -17.00 3.77
C ILE A 145 3.93 -17.38 5.16
N VAL A 146 4.81 -18.34 5.24
CA VAL A 146 5.45 -18.82 6.48
C VAL A 146 6.94 -18.56 6.38
N GLY A 147 7.58 -18.14 7.49
CA GLY A 147 9.00 -17.80 7.52
C GLY A 147 9.30 -16.32 7.25
N MET A 148 8.26 -15.49 7.21
CA MET A 148 8.34 -14.04 7.41
C MET A 148 7.78 -13.68 8.79
N ASP A 149 8.36 -12.66 9.44
CA ASP A 149 7.81 -12.15 10.70
C ASP A 149 6.50 -11.38 10.44
N PRO A 150 5.36 -11.82 11.01
CA PRO A 150 4.12 -11.06 10.96
C PRO A 150 4.24 -9.83 11.86
N GLY A 151 4.59 -8.70 11.28
CA GLY A 151 4.83 -7.43 11.97
C GLY A 151 3.58 -6.82 12.61
N GLU A 152 3.72 -5.63 13.16
CA GLU A 152 2.62 -4.88 13.76
C GLU A 152 1.72 -4.26 12.68
N ILE A 153 0.40 -4.26 12.93
CA ILE A 153 -0.59 -3.66 12.01
C ILE A 153 -0.27 -2.18 11.77
N GLY A 154 -0.29 -1.78 10.50
CA GLY A 154 0.04 -0.42 10.06
C GLY A 154 1.53 -0.16 9.86
N LYS A 155 2.41 -1.09 10.25
CA LYS A 155 3.84 -1.00 9.96
C LYS A 155 4.21 -1.75 8.70
N GLN A 156 5.30 -1.34 8.08
CA GLN A 156 5.88 -2.01 6.92
C GLN A 156 6.86 -3.08 7.38
N THR A 157 6.91 -4.20 6.64
CA THR A 157 7.90 -5.25 6.87
C THR A 157 9.32 -4.73 6.70
N THR A 158 10.24 -5.21 7.51
CA THR A 158 11.68 -4.96 7.35
C THR A 158 12.35 -5.96 6.40
N GLU A 159 11.68 -7.06 6.08
CA GLU A 159 12.18 -8.13 5.21
C GLU A 159 11.91 -7.84 3.73
N ILE A 160 12.47 -6.71 3.24
CA ILE A 160 12.22 -6.20 1.88
C ILE A 160 12.69 -7.19 0.80
N GLU A 161 13.75 -7.94 1.05
CA GLU A 161 14.25 -8.94 0.11
C GLU A 161 13.23 -10.07 -0.10
N LYS A 162 12.69 -10.65 0.96
CA LYS A 162 11.63 -11.66 0.88
C LYS A 162 10.36 -11.12 0.21
N LEU A 163 10.01 -9.86 0.50
CA LEU A 163 8.87 -9.18 -0.14
C LEU A 163 9.06 -9.09 -1.67
N ASN A 164 10.26 -8.74 -2.13
CA ASN A 164 10.57 -8.64 -3.56
C ASN A 164 10.55 -10.01 -4.24
N ILE A 165 11.10 -11.03 -3.60
CA ILE A 165 11.06 -12.42 -4.05
C ILE A 165 9.60 -12.90 -4.20
N LEU A 166 8.74 -12.63 -3.22
CA LEU A 166 7.31 -12.99 -3.31
C LEU A 166 6.59 -12.32 -4.49
N LYS A 167 6.91 -11.05 -4.76
CA LYS A 167 6.36 -10.33 -5.92
C LYS A 167 6.83 -10.95 -7.24
N GLU A 168 8.09 -11.34 -7.31
CA GLU A 168 8.66 -11.97 -8.49
C GLU A 168 8.06 -13.37 -8.72
N ILE A 169 7.92 -14.17 -7.67
CA ILE A 169 7.22 -15.46 -7.74
C ILE A 169 5.79 -15.25 -8.27
N GLU A 170 5.03 -14.33 -7.70
CA GLU A 170 3.65 -14.07 -8.15
C GLU A 170 3.62 -13.64 -9.62
N GLN A 171 4.50 -12.74 -10.02
CA GLN A 171 4.59 -12.26 -11.39
C GLN A 171 4.76 -13.42 -12.38
N TRP A 172 5.77 -14.26 -12.18
CA TRP A 172 6.08 -15.35 -13.10
C TRP A 172 5.09 -16.52 -12.98
N TYR A 173 4.60 -16.81 -11.77
CA TYR A 173 3.56 -17.79 -11.52
C TYR A 173 2.29 -17.47 -12.32
N ASN A 174 1.87 -16.21 -12.31
CA ASN A 174 0.71 -15.76 -13.08
C ASN A 174 1.02 -15.69 -14.59
N TYR A 175 2.18 -15.19 -14.99
CA TYR A 175 2.58 -15.08 -16.38
C TYR A 175 2.60 -16.44 -17.09
N TYR A 176 3.16 -17.46 -16.45
CA TYR A 176 3.19 -18.79 -17.01
C TYR A 176 1.93 -19.62 -16.74
N GLY A 177 0.96 -19.12 -15.99
CA GLY A 177 -0.32 -19.77 -15.69
C GLY A 177 -0.15 -21.03 -14.84
N ILE A 178 0.83 -21.06 -13.93
CA ILE A 178 1.13 -22.21 -13.07
C ILE A 178 -0.09 -22.56 -12.20
N GLY A 179 -0.85 -21.56 -11.72
CA GLY A 179 -2.01 -21.76 -10.85
C GLY A 179 -3.09 -22.69 -11.41
N ASN A 180 -3.18 -22.81 -12.74
CA ASN A 180 -4.12 -23.73 -13.39
C ASN A 180 -3.66 -25.20 -13.35
N ILE A 181 -2.38 -25.43 -13.03
CA ILE A 181 -1.77 -26.78 -13.03
C ILE A 181 -1.42 -27.19 -11.62
N PHE A 182 -0.87 -26.27 -10.85
CA PHE A 182 -0.40 -26.47 -9.47
C PHE A 182 -0.80 -25.25 -8.62
N PRO A 183 -2.05 -25.22 -8.07
CA PRO A 183 -2.54 -24.12 -7.25
C PRO A 183 -1.82 -24.08 -5.90
N VAL A 184 -0.92 -23.12 -5.70
CA VAL A 184 -0.16 -22.94 -4.46
C VAL A 184 -1.08 -22.38 -3.36
N ASN A 185 -1.00 -22.98 -2.17
CA ASN A 185 -1.72 -22.52 -0.99
C ASN A 185 -0.77 -21.85 0.02
N THR A 186 0.42 -22.39 0.19
CA THR A 186 1.40 -21.90 1.17
C THR A 186 2.77 -21.76 0.53
N ILE A 187 3.47 -20.71 0.89
CA ILE A 187 4.88 -20.45 0.53
C ILE A 187 5.68 -20.37 1.82
N LEU A 188 6.67 -21.26 1.98
CA LEU A 188 7.64 -21.19 3.07
C LEU A 188 8.89 -20.46 2.57
N ILE A 189 9.28 -19.38 3.26
CA ILE A 189 10.41 -18.52 2.88
C ILE A 189 11.26 -18.19 4.12
N GLU A 190 11.74 -19.20 4.81
CA GLU A 190 12.67 -19.02 5.93
C GLU A 190 14.05 -18.61 5.43
N ASP A 191 14.49 -19.27 4.36
CA ASP A 191 15.76 -19.03 3.67
C ASP A 191 15.48 -18.71 2.18
N ILE A 192 16.15 -17.68 1.66
CA ILE A 192 16.00 -17.26 0.25
C ILE A 192 16.57 -18.30 -0.73
N ASP A 193 17.53 -19.12 -0.30
CA ASP A 193 18.08 -20.22 -1.11
C ASP A 193 17.20 -21.48 -1.07
N ARG A 194 16.17 -21.48 -0.22
CA ARG A 194 15.24 -22.60 -0.07
C ARG A 194 13.81 -22.12 0.16
N ILE A 195 13.14 -21.81 -0.91
CA ILE A 195 11.73 -21.43 -0.92
C ILE A 195 10.90 -22.64 -1.32
N ILE A 196 9.80 -22.90 -0.61
CA ILE A 196 8.95 -24.06 -0.85
C ILE A 196 7.55 -23.58 -1.19
N LEU A 197 7.10 -23.87 -2.40
CA LEU A 197 5.71 -23.68 -2.84
C LEU A 197 4.96 -24.99 -2.58
N THR A 198 3.88 -24.95 -1.82
CA THR A 198 3.18 -26.17 -1.41
C THR A 198 1.67 -26.08 -1.60
N ASN A 199 1.07 -27.23 -1.88
CA ASN A 199 -0.37 -27.46 -1.89
C ASN A 199 -0.70 -28.88 -1.39
N SER A 200 -1.92 -29.37 -1.59
CA SER A 200 -2.35 -30.72 -1.22
C SER A 200 -1.74 -31.82 -2.08
N GLU A 201 -1.20 -31.53 -3.25
CA GLU A 201 -0.65 -32.51 -4.19
C GLU A 201 0.83 -32.82 -3.90
N GLY A 202 1.60 -31.80 -3.48
CA GLY A 202 3.01 -31.90 -3.21
C GLY A 202 3.68 -30.56 -2.97
N CYS A 203 5.00 -30.52 -3.07
CA CYS A 203 5.75 -29.27 -2.91
C CYS A 203 6.79 -29.07 -4.01
N VAL A 204 7.17 -27.81 -4.22
CA VAL A 204 8.17 -27.37 -5.20
C VAL A 204 9.21 -26.53 -4.49
N TYR A 205 10.47 -26.90 -4.59
CA TYR A 205 11.61 -26.15 -4.06
C TYR A 205 12.18 -25.25 -5.14
N ILE A 206 12.34 -23.97 -4.83
CA ILE A 206 12.97 -22.97 -5.69
C ILE A 206 14.00 -22.16 -4.90
N ARG A 207 14.87 -21.43 -5.61
CA ARG A 207 15.77 -20.42 -5.03
C ARG A 207 15.23 -19.02 -5.31
N GLY A 208 15.66 -18.06 -4.50
CA GLY A 208 15.31 -16.65 -4.69
C GLY A 208 16.01 -15.97 -5.87
N ASP A 209 17.05 -16.58 -6.44
CA ASP A 209 17.70 -16.13 -7.66
C ASP A 209 17.16 -16.87 -8.89
N GLY A 210 17.10 -16.20 -10.03
CA GLY A 210 16.67 -16.82 -11.29
C GLY A 210 15.25 -17.40 -11.27
N ILE A 211 14.34 -16.82 -10.51
CA ILE A 211 12.96 -17.27 -10.32
C ILE A 211 12.24 -17.45 -11.66
N GLN A 212 12.42 -16.52 -12.62
CA GLN A 212 11.80 -16.61 -13.94
C GLN A 212 12.11 -17.95 -14.62
N SER A 213 13.40 -18.32 -14.72
CA SER A 213 13.84 -19.54 -15.42
C SER A 213 13.38 -20.81 -14.70
N GLN A 214 13.37 -20.78 -13.36
CA GLN A 214 12.88 -21.87 -12.55
C GLN A 214 11.37 -22.10 -12.75
N ILE A 215 10.56 -21.02 -12.74
CA ILE A 215 9.10 -21.12 -12.94
C ILE A 215 8.76 -21.51 -14.39
N GLU A 216 9.52 -21.02 -15.38
CA GLU A 216 9.35 -21.46 -16.77
C GLU A 216 9.61 -22.96 -16.94
N THR A 217 10.70 -23.44 -16.35
CA THR A 217 11.07 -24.87 -16.39
C THR A 217 10.07 -25.70 -15.59
N LEU A 218 9.63 -25.22 -14.44
CA LEU A 218 8.59 -25.84 -13.62
C LEU A 218 7.32 -26.10 -14.45
N LYS A 219 6.88 -25.11 -15.25
CA LYS A 219 5.72 -25.30 -16.14
C LYS A 219 5.89 -26.53 -17.03
N LYS A 220 7.06 -26.68 -17.68
CA LYS A 220 7.36 -27.82 -18.58
C LYS A 220 7.29 -29.13 -17.81
N VAL A 221 7.88 -29.18 -16.61
CA VAL A 221 7.86 -30.36 -15.74
C VAL A 221 6.44 -30.72 -15.32
N LEU A 222 5.65 -29.76 -14.82
CA LEU A 222 4.27 -29.97 -14.37
C LEU A 222 3.36 -30.46 -15.50
N VAL A 223 3.48 -29.87 -16.70
CA VAL A 223 2.73 -30.33 -17.88
C VAL A 223 3.09 -31.75 -18.23
N ASN A 224 4.37 -32.14 -18.17
CA ASN A 224 4.82 -33.50 -18.43
C ASN A 224 4.30 -34.49 -17.36
N CYS A 225 4.37 -34.14 -16.09
CA CYS A 225 3.81 -34.93 -14.99
C CYS A 225 2.30 -35.16 -15.22
N LYS A 226 1.53 -34.12 -15.54
CA LYS A 226 0.10 -34.22 -15.81
C LYS A 226 -0.21 -35.09 -17.02
N LYS A 227 0.56 -34.96 -18.11
CA LYS A 227 0.38 -35.77 -19.34
C LYS A 227 0.61 -37.25 -19.10
N ASN A 228 1.55 -37.59 -18.21
CA ASN A 228 1.92 -38.97 -17.90
C ASN A 228 1.21 -39.52 -16.64
N ASN A 229 0.25 -38.82 -16.08
CA ASN A 229 -0.42 -39.15 -14.81
C ASN A 229 0.56 -39.40 -13.66
N PHE A 230 1.71 -38.74 -13.66
CA PHE A 230 2.74 -38.89 -12.68
C PHE A 230 2.48 -38.06 -11.43
N GLN A 231 2.32 -38.70 -10.28
CA GLN A 231 2.14 -38.04 -8.99
C GLN A 231 3.53 -37.87 -8.33
N PHE A 232 3.83 -36.63 -7.95
CA PHE A 232 5.09 -36.31 -7.29
C PHE A 232 4.88 -35.98 -5.82
N GLU A 233 5.87 -36.30 -5.01
CA GLU A 233 5.99 -35.88 -3.61
C GLU A 233 6.56 -34.46 -3.57
N TYR A 234 7.66 -34.25 -4.31
CA TYR A 234 8.24 -32.93 -4.51
C TYR A 234 8.98 -32.81 -5.85
N ILE A 235 9.12 -31.55 -6.28
CA ILE A 235 9.93 -31.14 -7.43
C ILE A 235 10.99 -30.17 -6.91
N ASP A 236 12.29 -30.45 -7.17
CA ASP A 236 13.38 -29.56 -6.80
C ASP A 236 13.91 -28.85 -8.04
N MET A 237 13.66 -27.54 -8.10
CA MET A 237 14.04 -26.66 -9.20
C MET A 237 15.34 -25.88 -8.93
N ARG A 238 15.98 -26.10 -7.78
CA ARG A 238 17.19 -25.36 -7.37
C ARG A 238 18.44 -25.74 -8.15
N PHE A 239 18.39 -26.80 -8.93
CA PHE A 239 19.48 -27.30 -9.75
C PHE A 239 19.20 -27.08 -11.24
N ASP A 240 20.26 -27.06 -12.05
CA ASP A 240 20.15 -26.90 -13.52
C ASP A 240 19.26 -27.98 -14.15
N GLN A 241 19.27 -29.20 -13.57
CA GLN A 241 18.35 -30.25 -13.95
C GLN A 241 17.35 -30.48 -12.82
N PRO A 242 16.04 -30.24 -13.08
CA PRO A 242 15.01 -30.50 -12.08
C PRO A 242 14.99 -31.93 -11.60
N TYR A 243 14.91 -32.11 -10.29
CA TYR A 243 14.71 -33.42 -9.71
C TYR A 243 13.24 -33.59 -9.31
N VAL A 244 12.63 -34.73 -9.71
CA VAL A 244 11.24 -35.05 -9.40
C VAL A 244 11.21 -36.37 -8.61
N LYS A 245 10.74 -36.28 -7.35
CA LYS A 245 10.51 -37.47 -6.52
C LYS A 245 9.08 -37.94 -6.70
N ASN A 246 8.93 -39.22 -7.04
CA ASN A 246 7.64 -39.88 -7.14
C ASN A 246 6.99 -40.03 -5.75
N LYS A 247 5.68 -39.87 -5.70
CA LYS A 247 4.90 -40.23 -4.52
C LYS A 247 4.78 -41.76 -4.51
N ASP A 248 5.45 -42.44 -3.55
CA ASP A 248 5.35 -43.88 -3.41
C ASP A 248 3.88 -44.24 -3.20
N VAL A 249 3.28 -44.87 -4.21
CA VAL A 249 1.94 -45.46 -4.09
C VAL A 249 2.07 -46.63 -3.13
N ASN A 250 1.75 -46.40 -1.86
CA ASN A 250 1.60 -47.39 -0.78
C ASN A 250 2.06 -48.81 -1.12
N MET A 251 3.22 -49.23 -0.61
CA MET A 251 3.35 -50.64 -0.19
C MET A 251 2.31 -50.84 0.92
N GLN A 252 1.13 -51.36 0.58
CA GLN A 252 0.33 -52.06 1.58
C GLN A 252 1.22 -53.15 2.17
N PRO A 253 1.38 -53.22 3.51
CA PRO A 253 2.10 -54.34 4.08
C PRO A 253 1.37 -55.61 3.65
N ASP A 254 2.11 -56.47 2.95
CA ASP A 254 1.62 -57.76 2.50
C ASP A 254 1.22 -58.61 3.72
N VAL A 255 -0.10 -58.63 4.00
CA VAL A 255 -0.69 -59.36 5.13
C VAL A 255 -0.81 -60.86 4.81
N SER A 256 -0.23 -61.33 3.68
CA SER A 256 -0.35 -62.74 3.23
C SER A 256 0.69 -63.72 3.80
N ALA A 257 1.61 -63.28 4.70
CA ALA A 257 2.62 -64.14 5.29
C ALA A 257 2.34 -64.56 6.75
N LYS A 258 1.07 -64.86 7.08
CA LYS A 258 0.75 -65.60 8.33
C LYS A 258 -0.21 -66.74 8.04
N GLY A 259 0.31 -67.92 7.79
CA GLY A 259 -0.55 -69.10 7.65
C GLY A 259 0.10 -70.37 7.24
N LYS A 260 1.22 -70.76 7.88
CA LYS A 260 1.62 -72.15 7.97
C LYS A 260 2.37 -72.42 9.27
N ILE A 261 1.60 -72.63 10.32
CA ILE A 261 2.11 -73.36 11.46
C ILE A 261 1.76 -74.85 11.19
N GLU A 262 2.75 -75.64 10.80
CA GLU A 262 2.64 -77.06 10.76
C GLU A 262 2.45 -77.57 12.20
N LYS A 263 1.44 -78.41 12.36
CA LYS A 263 1.26 -79.29 13.51
C LYS A 263 2.11 -80.54 13.26
N ASN A 264 3.03 -80.79 14.13
CA ASN A 264 3.45 -82.12 14.56
C ASN A 264 3.76 -82.09 16.06
#